data_660679a1b319db897d926f35ee8f207a
#
_entry.id   660679a1b319db897d926f35ee8f207a
#
_cell.length_a   1.000
_cell.length_b   1.000
_cell.length_c   1.000
_cell.angle_alpha   90.00
_cell.angle_beta   90.00
_cell.angle_gamma   90.00
#
_symmetry.space_group_name_H-M   'P 1'
#
loop_
_entity.id
_entity.type
_entity.pdbx_description
1 polymer ?
#
loop_
_entity_poly.entity_id
_entity_poly.type
_entity_poly.pdbx_seq_one_letter_code
_entity_poly.pdbx_strand_id
1 'polypeptide(L)'
;NQPFKILTKIYLKEGMDISKIHVIDAVTQYSGGVCEENPRVKYVNNPANLTDLGIAISEVLKQMPETQKCIMFDSVSMLLIHIPSATASKFFHFVVNKLKLSDVSGIFLCVEKGLDPVILSQMSSFVDRIVDFEPEIAGKDG
;
A
#
# COMPACT_ATOMS: atom_id res chain seq x y z
N ASN A 1 -3.76 5.18 0.03
CA ASN A 1 -4.53 6.00 0.95
C ASN A 1 -4.72 7.45 0.50
N GLN A 2 -3.97 7.88 -0.51
CA GLN A 2 -4.08 9.22 -1.09
C GLN A 2 -4.12 9.15 -2.62
N PRO A 3 -4.86 10.07 -3.29
CA PRO A 3 -4.88 10.17 -4.73
C PRO A 3 -3.49 10.40 -5.33
N PHE A 4 -3.26 9.86 -6.51
CA PHE A 4 -1.98 9.98 -7.22
C PHE A 4 -1.48 11.42 -7.34
N LYS A 5 -2.35 12.38 -7.66
CA LYS A 5 -1.97 13.79 -7.76
C LYS A 5 -1.36 14.35 -6.47
N ILE A 6 -1.89 13.96 -5.32
CA ILE A 6 -1.41 14.40 -4.02
C ILE A 6 -0.07 13.74 -3.71
N LEU A 7 0.05 12.43 -3.93
CA LEU A 7 1.29 11.68 -3.74
C LEU A 7 2.42 12.25 -4.60
N THR A 8 2.16 12.55 -5.86
CA THR A 8 3.16 13.12 -6.77
C THR A 8 3.72 14.44 -6.25
N LYS A 9 2.86 15.33 -5.75
CA LYS A 9 3.31 16.59 -5.16
C LYS A 9 4.17 16.40 -3.92
N ILE A 10 3.81 15.45 -3.05
CA ILE A 10 4.59 15.12 -1.86
C ILE A 10 5.97 14.58 -2.26
N TYR A 11 6.01 13.61 -3.16
CA TYR A 11 7.27 12.99 -3.57
C TYR A 11 8.22 13.96 -4.29
N LEU A 12 7.69 14.84 -5.14
CA LEU A 12 8.48 15.89 -5.78
C LEU A 12 9.06 16.87 -4.75
N LYS A 13 8.28 17.25 -3.74
CA LYS A 13 8.73 18.12 -2.65
C LYS A 13 9.87 17.50 -1.85
N GLU A 14 9.82 16.17 -1.65
CA GLU A 14 10.85 15.40 -0.95
C GLU A 14 12.06 15.04 -1.85
N GLY A 15 12.10 15.52 -3.08
CA GLY A 15 13.21 15.29 -4.00
C GLY A 15 13.27 13.89 -4.59
N MET A 16 12.17 13.14 -4.58
CA MET A 16 12.11 11.79 -5.13
C MET A 16 11.99 11.81 -6.66
N ASP A 17 12.66 10.86 -7.31
CA ASP A 17 12.53 10.63 -8.75
C ASP A 17 11.22 9.90 -9.06
N ILE A 18 10.18 10.67 -9.40
CA ILE A 18 8.84 10.14 -9.69
C ILE A 18 8.80 9.26 -10.94
N SER A 19 9.81 9.31 -11.81
CA SER A 19 9.86 8.44 -13.00
C SER A 19 10.00 6.96 -12.64
N LYS A 20 10.49 6.66 -11.44
CA LYS A 20 10.66 5.31 -10.89
C LYS A 20 9.47 4.83 -10.07
N ILE A 21 8.46 5.68 -9.89
CA ILE A 21 7.32 5.38 -9.04
C ILE A 21 6.11 5.02 -9.90
N HIS A 22 5.57 3.84 -9.65
CA HIS A 22 4.28 3.39 -10.15
C HIS A 22 3.27 3.38 -9.01
N VAL A 23 2.05 3.80 -9.29
CA VAL A 23 1.00 3.90 -8.27
C VAL A 23 -0.20 3.05 -8.65
N ILE A 24 -0.68 2.27 -7.70
CA ILE A 24 -2.00 1.66 -7.77
C ILE A 24 -2.92 2.52 -6.91
N ASP A 25 -3.80 3.25 -7.57
CA ASP A 25 -4.72 4.21 -6.93
C ASP A 25 -6.11 3.59 -6.80
N ALA A 26 -6.46 3.22 -5.59
CA ALA A 26 -7.78 2.67 -5.24
C ALA A 26 -8.70 3.71 -4.57
N VAL A 27 -8.32 4.98 -4.58
CA VAL A 27 -9.03 6.04 -3.86
C VAL A 27 -9.73 7.00 -4.82
N THR A 28 -9.06 7.44 -5.88
CA THR A 28 -9.56 8.51 -6.75
C THR A 28 -10.90 8.14 -7.38
N GLN A 29 -11.00 7.01 -8.05
CA GLN A 29 -12.23 6.59 -8.71
C GLN A 29 -13.35 6.28 -7.71
N TYR A 30 -13.02 5.63 -6.61
CA TYR A 30 -13.95 5.31 -5.54
C TYR A 30 -14.57 6.55 -4.90
N SER A 31 -13.80 7.62 -4.79
CA SER A 31 -14.25 8.91 -4.25
C SER A 31 -14.92 9.84 -5.29
N GLY A 32 -15.15 9.35 -6.50
CA GLY A 32 -15.78 10.14 -7.57
C GLY A 32 -14.85 11.16 -8.23
N GLY A 33 -13.53 11.00 -8.07
CA GLY A 33 -12.54 11.83 -8.71
C GLY A 33 -12.28 11.45 -10.18
N VAL A 34 -11.62 12.34 -10.90
CA VAL A 34 -11.25 12.13 -12.30
C VAL A 34 -9.97 11.30 -12.38
N CYS A 35 -10.05 10.17 -13.07
CA CYS A 35 -8.89 9.33 -13.36
C CYS A 35 -8.21 9.82 -14.64
N GLU A 36 -7.08 10.50 -14.51
CA GLU A 36 -6.28 10.94 -15.65
C GLU A 36 -5.47 9.77 -16.19
N GLU A 37 -5.45 9.61 -17.50
CA GLU A 37 -4.63 8.60 -18.14
C GLU A 37 -3.13 8.88 -17.89
N ASN A 38 -2.46 7.92 -17.26
CA ASN A 38 -1.04 7.99 -16.97
C ASN A 38 -0.44 6.57 -16.99
N PRO A 39 0.63 6.31 -17.76
CA PRO A 39 1.22 4.97 -17.88
C PRO A 39 1.79 4.43 -16.56
N ARG A 40 2.02 5.30 -15.57
CA ARG A 40 2.54 4.91 -14.25
C ARG A 40 1.45 4.78 -13.17
N VAL A 41 0.19 4.94 -13.55
CA VAL A 41 -0.94 4.82 -12.62
C VAL A 41 -1.88 3.74 -13.10
N LYS A 42 -2.18 2.82 -12.21
CA LYS A 42 -3.26 1.84 -12.38
C LYS A 42 -4.38 2.21 -11.41
N TYR A 43 -5.56 2.49 -11.93
CA TYR A 43 -6.73 2.77 -11.10
C TYR A 43 -7.49 1.49 -10.78
N VAL A 44 -7.91 1.36 -9.54
CA VAL A 44 -8.84 0.32 -9.05
C VAL A 44 -10.10 1.03 -8.57
N ASN A 45 -11.24 0.61 -9.07
CA ASN A 45 -12.51 1.32 -8.84
C ASN A 45 -13.06 1.20 -7.42
N ASN A 46 -12.65 0.16 -6.70
CA ASN A 46 -13.14 -0.09 -5.34
C ASN A 46 -12.03 -0.74 -4.51
N PRO A 47 -11.61 -0.13 -3.38
CA PRO A 47 -10.60 -0.71 -2.50
C PRO A 47 -11.03 -2.04 -1.86
N ALA A 48 -12.32 -2.35 -1.82
CA ALA A 48 -12.82 -3.65 -1.36
C ALA A 48 -12.73 -4.76 -2.42
N ASN A 49 -12.46 -4.42 -3.67
CA ASN A 49 -12.29 -5.41 -4.73
C ASN A 49 -10.86 -5.95 -4.73
N LEU A 50 -10.62 -6.95 -3.90
CA LEU A 50 -9.31 -7.56 -3.72
C LEU A 50 -8.81 -8.31 -4.96
N THR A 51 -9.70 -8.83 -5.79
CA THR A 51 -9.35 -9.47 -7.06
C THR A 51 -8.72 -8.45 -8.01
N ASP A 52 -9.36 -7.31 -8.21
CA ASP A 52 -8.84 -6.25 -9.06
C ASP A 52 -7.54 -5.67 -8.51
N LEU A 53 -7.45 -5.52 -7.19
CA LEU A 53 -6.23 -5.06 -6.53
C LEU A 53 -5.06 -6.05 -6.74
N GLY A 54 -5.31 -7.34 -6.60
CA GLY A 54 -4.31 -8.38 -6.86
C GLY A 54 -3.87 -8.44 -8.32
N ILE A 55 -4.79 -8.24 -9.27
CA ILE A 55 -4.49 -8.14 -10.71
C ILE A 55 -3.63 -6.90 -10.97
N ALA A 56 -4.01 -5.74 -10.44
CA ALA A 56 -3.26 -4.50 -10.60
C ALA A 56 -1.82 -4.62 -10.08
N ILE A 57 -1.61 -5.24 -8.90
CA ILE A 57 -0.29 -5.52 -8.36
C ILE A 57 0.53 -6.36 -9.34
N SER A 58 -0.07 -7.42 -9.88
CA SER A 58 0.60 -8.33 -10.82
C SER A 58 1.01 -7.62 -12.12
N GLU A 59 0.11 -6.81 -12.68
CA GLU A 59 0.36 -6.06 -13.91
C GLU A 59 1.45 -5.01 -13.73
N VAL A 60 1.39 -4.23 -12.65
CA VAL A 60 2.39 -3.20 -12.35
C VAL A 60 3.77 -3.82 -12.16
N LEU A 61 3.87 -4.91 -11.41
CA LEU A 61 5.14 -5.61 -11.21
C LEU A 61 5.76 -6.13 -12.51
N LYS A 62 4.94 -6.57 -13.46
CA LYS A 62 5.41 -7.00 -14.79
C LYS A 62 5.90 -5.84 -15.66
N GLN A 63 5.30 -4.65 -15.50
CA GLN A 63 5.67 -3.46 -16.28
C GLN A 63 6.94 -2.80 -15.75
N MET A 64 7.27 -2.98 -14.46
CA MET A 64 8.48 -2.43 -13.87
C MET A 64 9.73 -3.13 -14.43
N PRO A 65 10.83 -2.40 -14.69
CA PRO A 65 12.09 -3.00 -15.11
C PRO A 65 12.58 -4.07 -14.13
N GLU A 66 13.34 -5.06 -14.62
CA GLU A 66 13.93 -6.15 -13.83
C GLU A 66 15.09 -5.66 -12.93
N THR A 67 14.85 -4.63 -12.15
CA THR A 67 15.74 -4.11 -11.11
C THR A 67 15.13 -4.37 -9.75
N GLN A 68 15.80 -3.97 -8.68
CA GLN A 68 15.22 -4.05 -7.34
C GLN A 68 13.88 -3.34 -7.30
N LYS A 69 12.83 -4.09 -6.99
CA LYS A 69 11.46 -3.58 -6.87
C LYS A 69 11.04 -3.57 -5.40
N CYS A 70 10.25 -2.57 -5.04
CA CYS A 70 9.63 -2.48 -3.73
C CYS A 70 8.19 -2.05 -3.88
N ILE A 71 7.29 -2.70 -3.16
CA ILE A 71 5.90 -2.26 -2.99
C ILE A 71 5.74 -1.63 -1.61
N MET A 72 5.14 -0.45 -1.58
CA MET A 72 4.62 0.14 -0.34
C MET A 72 3.10 0.05 -0.34
N PHE A 73 2.54 -0.59 0.66
CA PHE A 73 1.10 -0.70 0.88
C PHE A 73 0.65 0.31 1.95
N ASP A 74 -0.01 1.37 1.53
CA ASP A 74 -0.49 2.43 2.42
C ASP A 74 -2.04 2.49 2.39
N SER A 75 -2.72 1.90 3.31
CA SER A 75 -2.28 1.16 4.48
C SER A 75 -3.16 -0.07 4.70
N VAL A 76 -2.64 -1.02 5.44
CA VAL A 76 -3.42 -2.21 5.87
C VAL A 76 -4.63 -1.79 6.70
N SER A 77 -4.48 -0.79 7.55
CA SER A 77 -5.57 -0.26 8.40
C SER A 77 -6.73 0.28 7.57
N MET A 78 -6.45 0.94 6.44
CA MET A 78 -7.50 1.43 5.55
C MET A 78 -8.22 0.28 4.84
N LEU A 79 -7.52 -0.77 4.49
CA LEU A 79 -8.15 -1.96 3.91
C LEU A 79 -9.16 -2.58 4.87
N LEU A 80 -8.84 -2.64 6.16
CA LEU A 80 -9.70 -3.19 7.21
C LEU A 80 -10.98 -2.38 7.46
N ILE A 81 -11.06 -1.15 6.99
CA ILE A 81 -12.31 -0.36 7.00
C ILE A 81 -13.30 -0.88 5.96
N HIS A 82 -12.81 -1.37 4.82
CA HIS A 82 -13.64 -1.76 3.67
C HIS A 82 -13.99 -3.24 3.64
N ILE A 83 -13.19 -4.10 4.26
CA ILE A 83 -13.37 -5.55 4.19
C ILE A 83 -13.23 -6.22 5.58
N PRO A 84 -13.87 -7.39 5.77
CA PRO A 84 -13.72 -8.15 7.01
C PRO A 84 -12.26 -8.53 7.29
N SER A 85 -11.87 -8.54 8.54
CA SER A 85 -10.51 -8.82 9.00
C SER A 85 -9.96 -10.16 8.51
N ALA A 86 -10.77 -11.21 8.53
CA ALA A 86 -10.36 -12.53 8.03
C ALA A 86 -10.05 -12.51 6.53
N THR A 87 -10.82 -11.78 5.73
CA THR A 87 -10.60 -11.62 4.29
C THR A 87 -9.36 -10.78 4.02
N ALA A 88 -9.16 -9.70 4.78
CA ALA A 88 -7.98 -8.86 4.71
C ALA A 88 -6.71 -9.65 5.04
N SER A 89 -6.74 -10.47 6.09
CA SER A 89 -5.61 -11.32 6.48
C SER A 89 -5.23 -12.32 5.39
N LYS A 90 -6.20 -12.96 4.75
CA LYS A 90 -5.96 -13.88 3.61
C LYS A 90 -5.34 -13.14 2.41
N PHE A 91 -5.86 -11.97 2.09
CA PHE A 91 -5.32 -11.16 1.00
C PHE A 91 -3.90 -10.69 1.30
N PHE A 92 -3.64 -10.23 2.50
CA PHE A 92 -2.31 -9.82 2.94
C PHE A 92 -1.31 -10.97 2.83
N HIS A 93 -1.68 -12.17 3.30
CA HIS A 93 -0.86 -13.37 3.16
C HIS A 93 -0.57 -13.70 1.68
N PHE A 94 -1.58 -13.61 0.83
CA PHE A 94 -1.40 -13.79 -0.63
C PHE A 94 -0.40 -12.80 -1.21
N VAL A 95 -0.52 -11.51 -0.88
CA VAL A 95 0.39 -10.46 -1.38
C VAL A 95 1.81 -10.71 -0.89
N VAL A 96 2.01 -10.97 0.40
CA VAL A 96 3.34 -11.24 0.96
C VAL A 96 4.00 -12.43 0.27
N ASN A 97 3.29 -13.53 0.09
CA ASN A 97 3.83 -14.70 -0.61
C ASN A 97 4.16 -14.40 -2.07
N LYS A 98 3.30 -13.65 -2.76
CA LYS A 98 3.56 -13.23 -4.14
C LYS A 98 4.85 -12.42 -4.25
N LEU A 99 5.05 -11.48 -3.34
CA LEU A 99 6.27 -10.67 -3.31
C LEU A 99 7.51 -11.51 -3.04
N LYS A 100 7.45 -12.43 -2.08
CA LYS A 100 8.55 -13.36 -1.79
C LYS A 100 8.93 -14.22 -2.99
N LEU A 101 7.94 -14.78 -3.68
CA LEU A 101 8.16 -15.59 -4.89
C LEU A 101 8.72 -14.79 -6.06
N SER A 102 8.46 -13.50 -6.12
CA SER A 102 8.93 -12.59 -7.17
C SER A 102 10.21 -11.84 -6.81
N ASP A 103 10.80 -12.11 -5.66
CA ASP A 103 11.98 -11.40 -5.12
C ASP A 103 11.75 -9.86 -5.04
N VAL A 104 10.57 -9.46 -4.60
CA VAL A 104 10.17 -8.07 -4.44
C VAL A 104 10.07 -7.73 -2.97
N SER A 105 10.68 -6.65 -2.55
CA SER A 105 10.54 -6.13 -1.19
C SER A 105 9.16 -5.52 -0.96
N GLY A 106 8.64 -5.67 0.25
CA GLY A 106 7.35 -5.09 0.63
C GLY A 106 7.44 -4.29 1.92
N ILE A 107 6.82 -3.12 1.93
CA ILE A 107 6.63 -2.29 3.12
C ILE A 107 5.12 -2.14 3.31
N PHE A 108 4.63 -2.56 4.47
CA PHE A 108 3.22 -2.49 4.80
C PHE A 108 3.01 -1.56 5.98
N LEU A 109 2.31 -0.46 5.74
CA LEU A 109 1.99 0.52 6.76
C LEU A 109 0.73 0.09 7.51
N CYS A 110 0.79 0.19 8.82
CA CYS A 110 -0.32 -0.19 9.69
C CYS A 110 -0.38 0.73 10.91
N VAL A 111 -1.57 1.17 11.27
CA VAL A 111 -1.81 1.85 12.53
C VAL A 111 -2.18 0.79 13.56
N GLU A 112 -1.30 0.56 14.52
CA GLU A 112 -1.48 -0.48 15.55
C GLU A 112 -2.66 -0.18 16.48
N LYS A 113 -2.81 1.08 16.84
CA LYS A 113 -3.85 1.53 17.77
C LYS A 113 -5.25 1.34 17.17
N GLY A 114 -6.05 0.52 17.82
CA GLY A 114 -7.43 0.24 17.40
C GLY A 114 -7.58 -0.99 16.50
N LEU A 115 -6.49 -1.69 16.17
CA LEU A 115 -6.56 -2.99 15.51
C LEU A 115 -6.85 -4.11 16.51
N ASP A 116 -7.57 -5.13 16.02
CA ASP A 116 -7.72 -6.39 16.75
C ASP A 116 -6.33 -7.03 16.96
N PRO A 117 -5.91 -7.31 18.21
CA PRO A 117 -4.62 -7.92 18.49
C PRO A 117 -4.40 -9.27 17.81
N VAL A 118 -5.46 -10.04 17.58
CA VAL A 118 -5.39 -11.33 16.89
C VAL A 118 -5.00 -11.11 15.42
N ILE A 119 -5.63 -10.14 14.77
CA ILE A 119 -5.33 -9.80 13.37
C ILE A 119 -3.91 -9.24 13.23
N LEU A 120 -3.51 -8.35 14.13
CA LEU A 120 -2.14 -7.81 14.13
C LEU A 120 -1.11 -8.94 14.31
N SER A 121 -1.36 -9.88 15.23
CA SER A 121 -0.49 -11.04 15.44
C SER A 121 -0.40 -11.93 14.19
N GLN A 122 -1.52 -12.20 13.53
CA GLN A 122 -1.53 -12.99 12.29
C GLN A 122 -0.73 -12.30 11.17
N MET A 123 -0.98 -11.02 10.94
CA MET A 123 -0.28 -10.25 9.92
C MET A 123 1.22 -10.17 10.20
N SER A 124 1.59 -9.97 11.46
CA SER A 124 2.98 -9.92 11.90
C SER A 124 3.73 -11.23 11.64
N SER A 125 3.04 -12.36 11.68
CA SER A 125 3.65 -13.67 11.38
C SER A 125 4.04 -13.87 9.91
N PHE A 126 3.49 -13.07 8.99
CA PHE A 126 3.77 -13.19 7.56
C PHE A 126 4.98 -12.38 7.10
N VAL A 127 5.38 -11.37 7.88
CA VAL A 127 6.47 -10.45 7.53
C VAL A 127 7.79 -10.88 8.17
N ASP A 128 8.89 -10.45 7.59
CA ASP A 128 10.23 -10.81 8.07
C ASP A 128 10.69 -9.89 9.21
N ARG A 129 10.17 -8.66 9.26
CA ARG A 129 10.55 -7.65 10.25
C ARG A 129 9.40 -6.69 10.54
N ILE A 130 9.29 -6.30 11.81
CA ILE A 130 8.38 -5.24 12.28
C ILE A 130 9.22 -4.06 12.74
N VAL A 131 8.82 -2.86 12.35
CA VAL A 131 9.44 -1.60 12.76
C VAL A 131 8.36 -0.70 13.33
N ASP A 132 8.53 -0.32 14.59
CA ASP A 132 7.66 0.64 15.27
C ASP A 132 8.16 2.05 15.04
N PHE A 133 7.27 2.91 14.57
CA PHE A 133 7.52 4.35 14.50
C PHE A 133 6.76 5.02 15.64
N GLU A 134 7.48 5.57 16.60
CA GLU A 134 6.90 6.50 17.55
C GLU A 134 6.81 7.89 16.87
N PRO A 135 5.63 8.56 16.93
CA PRO A 135 5.59 9.95 16.50
C PRO A 135 6.56 10.74 17.38
N GLU A 136 7.44 11.52 16.75
CA GLU A 136 8.18 12.54 17.49
C GLU A 136 7.13 13.37 18.22
N ILE A 137 7.11 13.27 19.53
CA ILE A 137 6.36 14.22 20.37
C ILE A 137 7.09 15.52 20.13
N ALA A 138 6.50 16.40 19.30
CA ALA A 138 6.98 17.76 19.15
C ALA A 138 7.18 18.29 20.55
N GLY A 139 8.45 18.54 20.92
CA GLY A 139 8.80 18.91 22.27
C GLY A 139 7.87 20.04 22.69
N LYS A 140 7.22 19.89 23.79
CA LYS A 140 6.65 21.01 24.51
C LYS A 140 7.86 21.84 24.97
N ASP A 141 8.30 22.73 24.10
CA ASP A 141 8.99 23.92 24.55
C ASP A 141 7.93 24.71 25.30
N GLY A 142 7.92 24.47 26.56
CA GLY A 142 7.02 25.12 27.50
C GLY A 142 7.50 26.44 27.95
#